data_34279a02f3debaeb5b2854561ef4b958
#
_entry.id   34279a02f3debaeb5b2854561ef4b958
#
_cell.length_a   1.000
_cell.length_b   1.000
_cell.length_c   1.000
_cell.angle_alpha   90.00
_cell.angle_beta   90.00
_cell.angle_gamma   90.00
#
_symmetry.space_group_name_H-M   'P 1'
#
loop_
_entity.id
_entity.type
_entity.pdbx_description
1 polymer ?
#
loop_
_entity_poly.entity_id
_entity_poly.type
_entity_poly.pdbx_seq_one_letter_code
_entity_poly.pdbx_strand_id
1 'polypeptide(L)'
;GNGSADSLNVAIKGSDPDAPDTVEVRVISSTFDPSNPHIQIIETNYGTLTLDTQTGKFTFDISGSEADKLAQGEELNFNFRTTVDDGNGGTAEHMLAVKIKGTNDRPTLDLVEPTHGDNVTVVTDDKTGEVKFDITEKADVANDTTVSGTLKSDDDDRGANLRYGVALGKQDVESEAGRNLAFGSGSDGKPGMGEPLHQVGGKIVIEGRYGTLTIDPENNTYTYKTNENADRLGLDADGNPQTGTDEFTIYVRDEHGAWTAKPISVT
;
A
#
# COMPACT_ATOMS: atom_id res chain seq x y z
N GLY A 1 -24.43 50.02 3.71
CA GLY A 1 -23.15 50.03 3.04
C GLY A 1 -22.93 48.71 2.36
N ASN A 2 -22.88 48.68 1.01
CA ASN A 2 -22.48 47.53 0.24
C ASN A 2 -20.98 47.32 0.45
N GLY A 3 -20.60 46.36 1.26
CA GLY A 3 -19.24 45.88 1.29
C GLY A 3 -18.92 45.22 -0.05
N SER A 4 -17.96 45.77 -0.76
CA SER A 4 -17.40 45.16 -1.95
C SER A 4 -16.69 43.87 -1.56
N ALA A 5 -16.82 42.88 -2.40
CA ALA A 5 -16.22 41.56 -2.20
C ALA A 5 -14.73 41.66 -1.90
N ASP A 6 -14.36 41.12 -0.76
CA ASP A 6 -12.97 40.99 -0.34
C ASP A 6 -12.23 40.10 -1.35
N SER A 7 -11.25 40.66 -2.01
CA SER A 7 -10.38 39.86 -2.86
C SER A 7 -9.36 39.15 -1.97
N LEU A 8 -9.53 37.84 -1.80
CA LEU A 8 -8.55 37.01 -1.12
C LEU A 8 -7.39 36.75 -2.09
N ASN A 9 -6.24 37.34 -1.83
CA ASN A 9 -4.99 36.97 -2.50
C ASN A 9 -4.33 35.88 -1.64
N VAL A 10 -4.40 34.64 -2.09
CA VAL A 10 -3.72 33.51 -1.45
C VAL A 10 -2.32 33.40 -2.06
N ALA A 11 -1.31 33.82 -1.32
CA ALA A 11 0.06 33.48 -1.62
C ALA A 11 0.49 32.34 -0.72
N ILE A 12 0.80 31.18 -1.30
CA ILE A 12 1.23 30.01 -0.58
C ILE A 12 2.75 29.95 -0.62
N LYS A 13 3.36 29.81 0.54
CA LYS A 13 4.78 29.56 0.67
C LYS A 13 4.94 28.36 1.59
N GLY A 14 5.19 27.18 1.00
CA GLY A 14 5.55 25.97 1.73
C GLY A 14 7.06 25.76 1.68
N SER A 15 7.65 25.27 2.75
CA SER A 15 8.99 24.70 2.76
C SER A 15 8.95 23.45 3.63
N ASP A 16 9.35 22.34 3.06
CA ASP A 16 9.73 21.14 3.81
C ASP A 16 11.25 21.13 3.89
N PRO A 17 11.86 21.07 5.08
CA PRO A 17 13.31 21.02 5.23
C PRO A 17 13.92 19.70 4.75
N ASP A 18 13.13 18.63 4.64
CA ASP A 18 13.59 17.26 4.43
C ASP A 18 13.07 16.61 3.14
N ALA A 19 12.16 17.28 2.40
CA ALA A 19 11.63 16.74 1.14
C ALA A 19 12.39 17.26 -0.08
N PRO A 20 12.61 16.42 -1.11
CA PRO A 20 13.14 16.88 -2.38
C PRO A 20 12.15 17.85 -3.06
N ASP A 21 12.63 18.96 -3.43
CA ASP A 21 12.23 20.11 -4.27
C ASP A 21 10.81 20.24 -4.91
N THR A 22 9.77 19.45 -4.54
CA THR A 22 8.53 19.42 -5.31
C THR A 22 7.21 19.38 -4.54
N VAL A 23 7.19 19.70 -3.24
CA VAL A 23 5.91 19.79 -2.51
C VAL A 23 5.32 21.17 -2.72
N GLU A 24 4.55 21.33 -3.80
CA GLU A 24 3.87 22.59 -4.12
C GLU A 24 2.40 22.52 -3.67
N VAL A 25 2.02 23.38 -2.72
CA VAL A 25 0.61 23.62 -2.40
C VAL A 25 0.01 24.54 -3.45
N ARG A 26 -1.02 24.07 -4.14
CA ARG A 26 -1.69 24.83 -5.21
C ARG A 26 -3.15 25.05 -4.88
N VAL A 27 -3.65 26.24 -5.12
CA VAL A 27 -5.10 26.53 -5.12
C VAL A 27 -5.70 25.95 -6.40
N ILE A 28 -6.67 25.07 -6.24
CA ILE A 28 -7.44 24.48 -7.33
C ILE A 28 -8.64 25.35 -7.67
N SER A 29 -9.38 25.77 -6.64
CA SER A 29 -10.52 26.66 -6.78
C SER A 29 -10.68 27.57 -5.56
N SER A 30 -11.38 28.70 -5.78
CA SER A 30 -11.80 29.59 -4.70
C SER A 30 -13.19 30.12 -5.05
N THR A 31 -14.19 29.73 -4.24
CA THR A 31 -15.59 30.04 -4.48
C THR A 31 -16.29 30.46 -3.19
N PHE A 32 -17.42 31.14 -3.29
CA PHE A 32 -18.31 31.37 -2.16
C PHE A 32 -19.44 30.35 -2.17
N ASP A 33 -19.86 29.93 -0.97
CA ASP A 33 -21.02 29.05 -0.84
C ASP A 33 -22.27 29.75 -1.36
N PRO A 34 -22.97 29.19 -2.37
CA PRO A 34 -24.18 29.78 -2.91
C PRO A 34 -25.30 29.98 -1.90
N SER A 35 -25.31 29.17 -0.82
CA SER A 35 -26.31 29.23 0.24
C SER A 35 -25.92 30.21 1.34
N ASN A 36 -24.64 30.52 1.48
CA ASN A 36 -24.11 31.46 2.46
C ASN A 36 -22.93 32.27 1.88
N PRO A 37 -23.18 33.48 1.37
CA PRO A 37 -22.15 34.27 0.69
C PRO A 37 -21.03 34.77 1.62
N HIS A 38 -21.11 34.52 2.92
CA HIS A 38 -20.03 34.79 3.87
C HIS A 38 -19.06 33.62 4.03
N ILE A 39 -19.38 32.44 3.49
CA ILE A 39 -18.51 31.29 3.51
C ILE A 39 -17.72 31.23 2.22
N GLN A 40 -16.43 31.34 2.32
CA GLN A 40 -15.50 31.12 1.22
C GLN A 40 -14.87 29.73 1.34
N ILE A 41 -14.87 29.03 0.22
CA ILE A 41 -14.33 27.67 0.08
C ILE A 41 -13.14 27.74 -0.84
N ILE A 42 -11.97 27.33 -0.37
CA ILE A 42 -10.72 27.33 -1.12
C ILE A 42 -10.21 25.90 -1.16
N GLU A 43 -10.25 25.30 -2.34
CA GLU A 43 -9.75 23.94 -2.56
C GLU A 43 -8.27 24.01 -2.93
N THR A 44 -7.49 23.15 -2.29
CA THR A 44 -6.07 22.92 -2.59
C THR A 44 -5.84 21.46 -2.93
N ASN A 45 -4.66 21.13 -3.43
CA ASN A 45 -4.26 19.73 -3.64
C ASN A 45 -4.02 18.93 -2.35
N TYR A 46 -4.09 19.55 -1.17
CA TYR A 46 -3.94 18.90 0.14
C TYR A 46 -5.19 18.96 1.01
N GLY A 47 -6.20 19.67 0.59
CA GLY A 47 -7.43 19.81 1.35
C GLY A 47 -8.18 21.11 1.05
N THR A 48 -9.22 21.35 1.84
CA THR A 48 -10.16 22.45 1.65
C THR A 48 -10.14 23.39 2.86
N LEU A 49 -9.84 24.66 2.62
CA LEU A 49 -10.03 25.74 3.58
C LEU A 49 -11.44 26.27 3.45
N THR A 50 -12.20 26.25 4.55
CA THR A 50 -13.49 26.93 4.68
C THR A 50 -13.31 28.12 5.60
N LEU A 51 -13.56 29.31 5.10
CA LEU A 51 -13.42 30.57 5.83
C LEU A 51 -14.78 31.28 5.94
N ASP A 52 -15.20 31.58 7.16
CA ASP A 52 -16.31 32.51 7.41
C ASP A 52 -15.74 33.93 7.45
N THR A 53 -15.99 34.69 6.39
CA THR A 53 -15.49 36.06 6.23
C THR A 53 -16.14 37.05 7.19
N GLN A 54 -17.29 36.72 7.77
CA GLN A 54 -18.00 37.55 8.75
C GLN A 54 -17.43 37.41 10.15
N THR A 55 -17.07 36.18 10.55
CA THR A 55 -16.59 35.87 11.90
C THR A 55 -15.08 35.68 11.98
N GLY A 56 -14.41 35.51 10.83
CA GLY A 56 -12.99 35.18 10.76
C GLY A 56 -12.66 33.74 11.20
N LYS A 57 -13.67 32.90 11.43
CA LYS A 57 -13.45 31.48 11.73
C LYS A 57 -13.09 30.72 10.47
N PHE A 58 -12.19 29.77 10.62
CA PHE A 58 -11.80 28.89 9.54
C PHE A 58 -11.62 27.45 9.99
N THR A 59 -11.79 26.53 9.05
CA THR A 59 -11.42 25.12 9.17
C THR A 59 -10.60 24.72 7.96
N PHE A 60 -9.67 23.79 8.14
CA PHE A 60 -8.98 23.14 7.04
C PHE A 60 -9.23 21.64 7.15
N ASP A 61 -9.92 21.09 6.15
CA ASP A 61 -10.19 19.67 6.05
C ASP A 61 -9.17 19.05 5.11
N ILE A 62 -8.33 18.18 5.67
CA ILE A 62 -7.30 17.46 4.92
C ILE A 62 -8.00 16.48 3.99
N SER A 63 -7.71 16.56 2.71
CA SER A 63 -8.27 15.67 1.70
C SER A 63 -7.44 15.74 0.41
N GLY A 64 -7.60 14.72 -0.42
CA GLY A 64 -6.95 14.66 -1.72
C GLY A 64 -5.70 13.79 -1.73
N SER A 65 -5.41 13.26 -2.91
CA SER A 65 -4.33 12.28 -3.14
C SER A 65 -2.93 12.78 -2.81
N GLU A 66 -2.70 14.09 -2.73
CA GLU A 66 -1.38 14.61 -2.34
C GLU A 66 -1.17 14.60 -0.84
N ALA A 67 -2.26 14.70 -0.06
CA ALA A 67 -2.19 14.55 1.40
C ALA A 67 -1.91 13.10 1.80
N ASP A 68 -2.53 12.15 1.07
CA ASP A 68 -2.34 10.70 1.29
C ASP A 68 -0.90 10.25 0.96
N LYS A 69 -0.17 11.00 0.11
CA LYS A 69 1.23 10.71 -0.23
C LYS A 69 2.26 11.20 0.80
N LEU A 70 1.83 11.86 1.86
CA LEU A 70 2.75 12.31 2.90
C LEU A 70 3.15 11.13 3.78
N ALA A 71 4.37 10.66 3.61
CA ALA A 71 4.92 9.54 4.38
C ALA A 71 5.10 9.87 5.86
N GLN A 72 5.23 8.83 6.67
CA GLN A 72 5.47 8.99 8.10
C GLN A 72 6.73 9.83 8.37
N GLY A 73 6.55 10.91 9.15
CA GLY A 73 7.63 11.83 9.52
C GLY A 73 7.74 13.03 8.59
N GLU A 74 7.08 13.04 7.45
CA GLU A 74 6.96 14.23 6.64
C GLU A 74 6.02 15.26 7.28
N GLU A 75 6.37 16.52 7.21
CA GLU A 75 5.57 17.64 7.69
C GLU A 75 5.46 18.70 6.59
N LEU A 76 4.23 19.00 6.20
CA LEU A 76 3.93 20.09 5.28
C LEU A 76 3.42 21.30 6.06
N ASN A 77 4.12 22.43 5.96
CA ASN A 77 3.73 23.69 6.57
C ASN A 77 3.45 24.73 5.49
N PHE A 78 2.28 25.35 5.52
CA PHE A 78 1.95 26.43 4.60
C PHE A 78 1.01 27.46 5.26
N ASN A 79 0.91 28.62 4.63
CA ASN A 79 0.10 29.72 5.16
C ASN A 79 -0.84 30.24 4.07
N PHE A 80 -2.07 30.52 4.46
CA PHE A 80 -2.98 31.34 3.67
C PHE A 80 -2.86 32.79 4.15
N ARG A 81 -2.64 33.70 3.22
CA ARG A 81 -2.71 35.15 3.50
C ARG A 81 -4.13 35.61 3.22
N THR A 82 -4.78 36.14 4.22
CA THR A 82 -6.10 36.77 4.10
C THR A 82 -5.95 38.29 4.22
N THR A 83 -6.62 39.04 3.37
CA THR A 83 -6.67 40.50 3.43
C THR A 83 -8.12 40.91 3.70
N VAL A 84 -8.34 41.69 4.76
CA VAL A 84 -9.62 42.30 5.07
C VAL A 84 -9.57 43.76 4.64
N ASP A 85 -10.55 44.21 3.87
CA ASP A 85 -10.71 45.60 3.41
C ASP A 85 -11.97 46.17 4.07
N ASP A 86 -11.87 47.35 4.70
CA ASP A 86 -12.98 48.01 5.36
C ASP A 86 -13.89 48.83 4.39
N GLY A 87 -13.60 48.76 3.10
CA GLY A 87 -14.35 49.48 2.04
C GLY A 87 -14.07 51.00 2.02
N ASN A 88 -13.16 51.49 2.86
CA ASN A 88 -12.76 52.87 2.95
C ASN A 88 -11.26 53.10 2.67
N GLY A 89 -10.60 52.04 2.21
CA GLY A 89 -9.17 52.06 1.85
C GLY A 89 -8.28 51.57 2.99
N GLY A 90 -8.84 51.13 4.14
CA GLY A 90 -8.09 50.50 5.21
C GLY A 90 -8.02 48.99 4.92
N THR A 91 -6.83 48.41 4.92
CA THR A 91 -6.58 46.99 4.74
C THR A 91 -5.83 46.39 5.91
N ALA A 92 -6.18 45.18 6.32
CA ALA A 92 -5.46 44.39 7.30
C ALA A 92 -5.14 43.00 6.73
N GLU A 93 -3.90 42.56 6.91
CA GLU A 93 -3.50 41.21 6.51
C GLU A 93 -3.48 40.28 7.71
N HIS A 94 -3.90 39.05 7.49
CA HIS A 94 -3.83 37.98 8.47
C HIS A 94 -3.30 36.70 7.82
N MET A 95 -2.48 35.93 8.57
CA MET A 95 -1.90 34.68 8.11
C MET A 95 -2.56 33.52 8.84
N LEU A 96 -3.14 32.60 8.09
CA LEU A 96 -3.67 31.34 8.61
C LEU A 96 -2.64 30.25 8.35
N ALA A 97 -2.04 29.73 9.42
CA ALA A 97 -1.05 28.66 9.33
C ALA A 97 -1.71 27.28 9.34
N VAL A 98 -1.31 26.43 8.42
CA VAL A 98 -1.72 25.02 8.34
C VAL A 98 -0.47 24.16 8.41
N LYS A 99 -0.53 23.13 9.26
CA LYS A 99 0.49 22.10 9.36
C LYS A 99 -0.15 20.73 9.16
N ILE A 100 0.31 20.00 8.18
CA ILE A 100 -0.08 18.61 7.91
C ILE A 100 1.09 17.71 8.26
N LYS A 101 0.80 16.60 8.95
CA LYS A 101 1.78 15.56 9.24
C LYS A 101 1.37 14.30 8.51
N GLY A 102 2.32 13.70 7.81
CA GLY A 102 2.16 12.40 7.19
C GLY A 102 2.08 11.28 8.23
N THR A 103 1.33 10.27 7.90
CA THR A 103 1.23 9.00 8.64
C THR A 103 1.59 7.88 7.70
N ASN A 104 2.07 6.77 8.25
CA ASN A 104 2.39 5.60 7.44
C ASN A 104 1.12 4.90 6.97
N ASP A 105 1.02 4.66 5.70
CA ASP A 105 -0.01 3.83 5.11
C ASP A 105 0.40 2.36 5.06
N ARG A 106 -0.53 1.49 4.80
CA ARG A 106 -0.28 0.06 4.66
C ARG A 106 -0.14 -0.28 3.18
N PRO A 107 0.92 -0.98 2.76
CA PRO A 107 1.04 -1.39 1.37
C PRO A 107 -0.09 -2.31 0.94
N THR A 108 -0.41 -2.30 -0.33
CA THR A 108 -1.33 -3.24 -0.97
C THR A 108 -0.56 -4.40 -1.58
N LEU A 109 -1.21 -5.57 -1.69
CA LEU A 109 -0.66 -6.76 -2.33
C LEU A 109 -1.78 -7.55 -2.98
N ASP A 110 -1.64 -7.85 -4.27
CA ASP A 110 -2.49 -8.78 -5.00
C ASP A 110 -1.65 -9.81 -5.74
N LEU A 111 -2.16 -11.05 -5.78
CA LEU A 111 -1.62 -12.14 -6.57
C LEU A 111 -2.45 -12.23 -7.84
N VAL A 112 -1.88 -11.82 -8.97
CA VAL A 112 -2.62 -11.65 -10.22
C VAL A 112 -2.01 -12.47 -11.36
N GLU A 113 -2.78 -12.63 -12.42
CA GLU A 113 -2.35 -13.26 -13.67
C GLU A 113 -1.71 -14.66 -13.47
N PRO A 114 -2.37 -15.59 -12.75
CA PRO A 114 -1.82 -16.92 -12.58
C PRO A 114 -1.66 -17.61 -13.94
N THR A 115 -0.47 -18.15 -14.17
CA THR A 115 -0.13 -18.91 -15.37
C THR A 115 0.15 -20.36 -14.99
N HIS A 116 -0.45 -21.29 -15.71
CA HIS A 116 -0.39 -22.72 -15.41
C HIS A 116 -0.65 -23.58 -16.65
N GLY A 117 -0.35 -24.87 -16.55
CA GLY A 117 -0.67 -25.86 -17.56
C GLY A 117 -2.12 -26.38 -17.48
N ASP A 118 -2.51 -27.21 -18.45
CA ASP A 118 -3.87 -27.78 -18.55
C ASP A 118 -4.24 -28.75 -17.41
N ASN A 119 -3.23 -29.20 -16.64
CA ASN A 119 -3.40 -30.09 -15.49
C ASN A 119 -3.54 -29.34 -14.15
N VAL A 120 -3.79 -28.05 -14.21
CA VAL A 120 -3.93 -27.20 -13.03
C VAL A 120 -5.23 -26.41 -13.10
N THR A 121 -5.98 -26.40 -12.00
CA THR A 121 -7.12 -25.51 -11.82
C THR A 121 -6.75 -24.42 -10.83
N VAL A 122 -7.15 -23.18 -11.11
CA VAL A 122 -6.88 -22.04 -10.24
C VAL A 122 -8.18 -21.45 -9.71
N VAL A 123 -8.22 -21.23 -8.42
CA VAL A 123 -9.34 -20.54 -7.75
C VAL A 123 -8.76 -19.39 -6.91
N THR A 124 -9.31 -18.20 -7.07
CA THR A 124 -9.01 -17.05 -6.22
C THR A 124 -10.20 -16.78 -5.31
N ASP A 125 -9.94 -16.66 -4.03
CA ASP A 125 -10.95 -16.26 -3.04
C ASP A 125 -11.04 -14.73 -3.02
N ASP A 126 -12.16 -14.19 -3.49
CA ASP A 126 -12.38 -12.74 -3.62
C ASP A 126 -12.38 -11.99 -2.28
N LYS A 127 -12.55 -12.69 -1.13
CA LYS A 127 -12.58 -12.07 0.19
C LYS A 127 -11.19 -11.97 0.82
N THR A 128 -10.40 -13.02 0.66
CA THR A 128 -9.07 -13.13 1.27
C THR A 128 -7.96 -12.81 0.28
N GLY A 129 -8.25 -12.86 -1.02
CA GLY A 129 -7.24 -12.81 -2.08
C GLY A 129 -6.34 -14.04 -2.11
N GLU A 130 -6.70 -15.13 -1.41
CA GLU A 130 -5.98 -16.41 -1.49
C GLU A 130 -6.04 -16.98 -2.88
N VAL A 131 -4.90 -17.41 -3.41
CA VAL A 131 -4.83 -18.14 -4.68
C VAL A 131 -4.59 -19.62 -4.37
N LYS A 132 -5.45 -20.48 -4.93
CA LYS A 132 -5.38 -21.94 -4.80
C LYS A 132 -5.10 -22.56 -6.14
N PHE A 133 -4.08 -23.37 -6.21
CA PHE A 133 -3.74 -24.21 -7.37
C PHE A 133 -4.03 -25.67 -7.03
N ASP A 134 -4.96 -26.27 -7.76
CA ASP A 134 -5.21 -27.72 -7.71
C ASP A 134 -4.50 -28.37 -8.89
N ILE A 135 -3.44 -29.13 -8.60
CA ILE A 135 -2.58 -29.76 -9.58
C ILE A 135 -2.97 -31.25 -9.70
N THR A 136 -3.24 -31.72 -10.92
CA THR A 136 -3.35 -33.14 -11.19
C THR A 136 -2.05 -33.64 -11.80
N GLU A 137 -1.33 -34.49 -11.07
CA GLU A 137 -0.13 -35.15 -11.59
C GLU A 137 -0.45 -36.04 -12.77
N LYS A 138 0.38 -36.02 -13.81
CA LYS A 138 0.28 -36.87 -15.00
C LYS A 138 1.21 -38.06 -14.81
N ALA A 139 0.63 -39.24 -14.81
CA ALA A 139 1.25 -40.52 -14.45
C ALA A 139 2.52 -40.94 -15.22
N ASP A 140 2.96 -40.24 -16.25
CA ASP A 140 4.03 -40.68 -17.15
C ASP A 140 5.13 -39.64 -17.44
N VAL A 141 5.18 -38.55 -16.69
CA VAL A 141 6.14 -37.49 -17.01
C VAL A 141 6.90 -37.07 -15.74
N ALA A 142 8.16 -37.43 -15.68
CA ALA A 142 9.12 -36.88 -14.71
C ALA A 142 9.35 -35.36 -14.95
N ASN A 143 8.27 -34.61 -15.10
CA ASN A 143 8.27 -33.17 -15.33
C ASN A 143 7.51 -32.50 -14.22
N ASP A 144 8.26 -31.86 -13.35
CA ASP A 144 7.69 -31.01 -12.32
C ASP A 144 6.69 -30.02 -12.91
N THR A 145 5.49 -29.95 -12.33
CA THR A 145 4.50 -28.96 -12.71
C THR A 145 4.91 -27.60 -12.14
N THR A 146 4.82 -26.59 -12.99
CA THR A 146 5.13 -25.22 -12.58
C THR A 146 3.87 -24.36 -12.72
N VAL A 147 3.57 -23.62 -11.67
CA VAL A 147 2.57 -22.56 -11.68
C VAL A 147 3.24 -21.25 -11.30
N SER A 148 2.80 -20.14 -11.86
CA SER A 148 3.39 -18.82 -11.61
C SER A 148 2.33 -17.73 -11.67
N GLY A 149 2.70 -16.54 -11.24
CA GLY A 149 1.87 -15.36 -11.34
C GLY A 149 2.65 -14.09 -11.02
N THR A 150 1.96 -12.98 -11.05
CA THR A 150 2.52 -11.65 -10.80
C THR A 150 2.11 -11.17 -9.41
N LEU A 151 3.05 -10.55 -8.73
CA LEU A 151 2.83 -9.81 -7.49
C LEU A 151 2.58 -8.34 -7.84
N LYS A 152 1.40 -7.85 -7.52
CA LYS A 152 1.07 -6.43 -7.66
C LYS A 152 1.03 -5.81 -6.28
N SER A 153 1.99 -4.96 -5.97
CA SER A 153 2.07 -4.21 -4.73
C SER A 153 2.22 -2.72 -4.98
N ASP A 154 1.62 -1.93 -4.13
CA ASP A 154 1.68 -0.47 -4.16
C ASP A 154 1.57 0.09 -2.75
N ASP A 155 2.00 1.33 -2.56
CA ASP A 155 1.91 2.06 -1.31
C ASP A 155 1.63 3.53 -1.64
N ASP A 156 0.71 4.14 -0.91
CA ASP A 156 0.35 5.54 -1.13
C ASP A 156 1.42 6.50 -0.61
N ASP A 157 2.28 6.05 0.34
CA ASP A 157 3.37 6.85 0.87
C ASP A 157 4.44 7.16 -0.19
N ARG A 158 4.81 8.43 -0.28
CA ARG A 158 5.83 8.87 -1.23
C ARG A 158 7.18 8.23 -0.95
N GLY A 159 7.71 7.51 -1.94
CA GLY A 159 9.03 6.89 -1.86
C GLY A 159 9.10 5.65 -0.99
N ALA A 160 7.95 5.05 -0.65
CA ALA A 160 7.89 3.80 0.10
C ALA A 160 8.81 2.73 -0.47
N ASN A 161 9.53 2.05 0.39
CA ASN A 161 10.45 0.98 0.04
C ASN A 161 9.82 -0.37 0.40
N LEU A 162 9.20 -1.00 -0.59
CA LEU A 162 8.50 -2.26 -0.41
C LEU A 162 9.44 -3.46 -0.47
N ARG A 163 9.23 -4.42 0.43
CA ARG A 163 9.98 -5.67 0.49
C ARG A 163 9.04 -6.86 0.60
N TYR A 164 9.26 -7.86 -0.23
CA TYR A 164 8.55 -9.13 -0.15
C TYR A 164 9.17 -10.05 0.87
N GLY A 165 8.34 -10.89 1.47
CA GLY A 165 8.74 -11.99 2.34
C GLY A 165 7.77 -13.17 2.21
N VAL A 166 8.16 -14.35 2.68
CA VAL A 166 7.30 -15.55 2.65
C VAL A 166 7.44 -16.29 3.97
N ALA A 167 6.32 -16.73 4.49
CA ALA A 167 6.25 -17.70 5.58
C ALA A 167 5.63 -19.01 5.10
N LEU A 168 6.11 -20.14 5.64
CA LEU A 168 5.52 -21.44 5.42
C LEU A 168 4.18 -21.55 6.17
N GLY A 169 3.21 -22.19 5.53
CA GLY A 169 1.87 -22.38 6.09
C GLY A 169 0.95 -21.17 5.88
N LYS A 170 -0.33 -21.39 6.12
CA LYS A 170 -1.35 -20.34 6.12
C LYS A 170 -1.29 -19.60 7.45
N GLN A 171 -0.72 -18.43 7.42
CA GLN A 171 -0.60 -17.56 8.58
C GLN A 171 -1.84 -16.66 8.72
N ASP A 172 -2.11 -16.23 9.95
CA ASP A 172 -3.04 -15.13 10.17
C ASP A 172 -2.44 -13.83 9.57
N VAL A 173 -3.09 -13.33 8.51
CA VAL A 173 -2.59 -12.19 7.72
C VAL A 173 -2.51 -10.87 8.50
N GLU A 174 -3.22 -10.77 9.61
CA GLU A 174 -3.17 -9.61 10.51
C GLU A 174 -2.20 -9.81 11.69
N SER A 175 -1.56 -10.98 11.79
CA SER A 175 -0.66 -11.31 12.90
C SER A 175 0.77 -10.88 12.64
N GLU A 176 1.34 -10.08 13.56
CA GLU A 176 2.78 -9.79 13.56
C GLU A 176 3.64 -11.06 13.65
N ALA A 177 3.15 -12.10 14.33
CA ALA A 177 3.88 -13.37 14.43
C ALA A 177 4.11 -14.00 13.06
N GLY A 178 3.10 -13.95 12.16
CA GLY A 178 3.23 -14.42 10.79
C GLY A 178 4.24 -13.59 9.98
N ARG A 179 4.15 -12.27 10.08
CA ARG A 179 5.13 -11.36 9.47
C ARG A 179 6.57 -11.66 9.94
N ASN A 180 6.75 -11.91 11.23
CA ASN A 180 8.06 -12.20 11.82
C ASN A 180 8.66 -13.53 11.34
N LEU A 181 7.85 -14.44 10.78
CA LEU A 181 8.32 -15.65 10.11
C LEU A 181 8.82 -15.41 8.68
N ALA A 182 8.41 -14.28 8.07
CA ALA A 182 8.81 -13.91 6.71
C ALA A 182 10.05 -13.01 6.68
N PHE A 183 10.28 -12.24 7.75
CA PHE A 183 11.37 -11.26 7.84
C PHE A 183 12.18 -11.48 9.11
N GLY A 184 13.49 -11.23 9.02
CA GLY A 184 14.38 -11.23 10.18
C GLY A 184 14.15 -10.03 11.10
N SER A 185 14.98 -9.92 12.12
CA SER A 185 14.99 -8.73 12.99
C SER A 185 15.69 -7.56 12.31
N GLY A 186 15.16 -6.36 12.53
CA GLY A 186 15.79 -5.13 12.09
C GLY A 186 17.12 -4.85 12.80
N SER A 187 17.84 -3.85 12.37
CA SER A 187 19.10 -3.40 12.97
C SER A 187 18.91 -2.91 14.42
N ASP A 188 17.71 -2.49 14.77
CA ASP A 188 17.30 -2.09 16.13
C ASP A 188 16.81 -3.27 17.00
N GLY A 189 16.87 -4.50 16.45
CA GLY A 189 16.44 -5.72 17.10
C GLY A 189 14.93 -6.00 17.04
N LYS A 190 14.15 -5.16 16.37
CA LYS A 190 12.70 -5.40 16.22
C LYS A 190 12.42 -6.58 15.30
N PRO A 191 11.63 -7.58 15.74
CA PRO A 191 11.26 -8.71 14.91
C PRO A 191 10.46 -8.27 13.67
N GLY A 192 10.69 -8.95 12.55
CA GLY A 192 9.97 -8.71 11.31
C GLY A 192 10.34 -7.41 10.57
N MET A 193 11.36 -6.69 11.04
CA MET A 193 11.84 -5.44 10.45
C MET A 193 13.14 -5.59 9.66
N GLY A 194 13.72 -6.79 9.65
CA GLY A 194 14.95 -7.09 8.93
C GLY A 194 14.73 -7.46 7.47
N GLU A 195 15.77 -8.03 6.89
CA GLU A 195 15.72 -8.56 5.53
C GLU A 195 14.76 -9.75 5.43
N PRO A 196 14.18 -10.01 4.25
CA PRO A 196 13.41 -11.22 4.02
C PRO A 196 14.23 -12.46 4.37
N LEU A 197 13.59 -13.42 5.03
CA LEU A 197 14.18 -14.73 5.26
C LEU A 197 14.21 -15.54 3.95
N HIS A 198 14.99 -16.61 3.92
CA HIS A 198 15.09 -17.52 2.76
C HIS A 198 15.61 -16.87 1.46
N GLN A 199 16.45 -15.84 1.55
CA GLN A 199 17.04 -15.21 0.37
C GLN A 199 18.12 -16.10 -0.27
N VAL A 200 18.00 -16.29 -1.58
CA VAL A 200 18.98 -17.00 -2.41
C VAL A 200 19.12 -16.25 -3.74
N GLY A 201 20.29 -15.65 -3.98
CA GLY A 201 20.56 -15.00 -5.27
C GLY A 201 19.58 -13.88 -5.65
N GLY A 202 19.16 -13.07 -4.68
CA GLY A 202 18.19 -11.98 -4.90
C GLY A 202 16.73 -12.41 -4.95
N LYS A 203 16.47 -13.70 -4.87
CA LYS A 203 15.12 -14.27 -4.78
C LYS A 203 14.84 -14.77 -3.37
N ILE A 204 13.56 -14.96 -3.04
CA ILE A 204 13.13 -15.59 -1.80
C ILE A 204 12.65 -16.99 -2.17
N VAL A 205 13.29 -18.01 -1.60
CA VAL A 205 13.04 -19.42 -1.94
C VAL A 205 12.66 -20.18 -0.68
N ILE A 206 11.46 -20.76 -0.65
CA ILE A 206 10.99 -21.53 0.48
C ILE A 206 10.51 -22.91 0.03
N GLU A 207 10.99 -23.95 0.70
CA GLU A 207 10.63 -25.32 0.39
C GLU A 207 9.40 -25.74 1.18
N GLY A 208 8.36 -26.18 0.47
CA GLY A 208 7.26 -26.95 1.00
C GLY A 208 7.58 -28.45 1.01
N ARG A 209 6.59 -29.24 1.33
CA ARG A 209 6.72 -30.70 1.28
C ARG A 209 6.67 -31.25 -0.14
N TYR A 210 5.83 -30.67 -0.99
CA TYR A 210 5.52 -31.15 -2.33
C TYR A 210 6.06 -30.26 -3.43
N GLY A 211 6.65 -29.14 -3.09
CA GLY A 211 7.25 -28.24 -4.05
C GLY A 211 7.96 -27.05 -3.40
N THR A 212 8.43 -26.16 -4.24
CA THR A 212 9.20 -24.97 -3.83
C THR A 212 8.53 -23.72 -4.36
N LEU A 213 8.25 -22.77 -3.47
CA LEU A 213 7.80 -21.43 -3.81
C LEU A 213 9.01 -20.50 -3.93
N THR A 214 9.09 -19.77 -5.03
CA THR A 214 10.09 -18.76 -5.31
C THR A 214 9.41 -17.43 -5.59
N ILE A 215 9.82 -16.39 -4.86
CA ILE A 215 9.48 -15.00 -5.15
C ILE A 215 10.66 -14.33 -5.83
N ASP A 216 10.40 -13.64 -6.91
CA ASP A 216 11.38 -12.80 -7.63
C ASP A 216 10.98 -11.33 -7.46
N PRO A 217 11.60 -10.60 -6.49
CA PRO A 217 11.27 -9.21 -6.23
C PRO A 217 11.62 -8.27 -7.39
N GLU A 218 12.63 -8.61 -8.17
CA GLU A 218 13.07 -7.78 -9.30
C GLU A 218 12.03 -7.77 -10.42
N ASN A 219 11.39 -8.93 -10.66
CA ASN A 219 10.39 -9.09 -11.72
C ASN A 219 8.95 -9.06 -11.18
N ASN A 220 8.77 -8.90 -9.88
CA ASN A 220 7.47 -8.95 -9.20
C ASN A 220 6.67 -10.22 -9.56
N THR A 221 7.32 -11.38 -9.50
CA THR A 221 6.67 -12.66 -9.81
C THR A 221 6.81 -13.67 -8.68
N TYR A 222 5.88 -14.61 -8.65
CA TYR A 222 5.99 -15.83 -7.87
C TYR A 222 5.92 -17.06 -8.77
N THR A 223 6.60 -18.11 -8.36
CA THR A 223 6.60 -19.39 -9.05
C THR A 223 6.59 -20.51 -8.04
N TYR A 224 5.69 -21.48 -8.18
CA TYR A 224 5.73 -22.71 -7.44
C TYR A 224 6.03 -23.85 -8.41
N LYS A 225 6.98 -24.72 -8.03
CA LYS A 225 7.39 -25.88 -8.79
C LYS A 225 7.28 -27.13 -7.92
N THR A 226 6.54 -28.14 -8.38
CA THR A 226 6.44 -29.43 -7.68
C THR A 226 7.80 -30.13 -7.59
N ASN A 227 7.94 -31.05 -6.66
CA ASN A 227 9.15 -31.84 -6.43
C ASN A 227 8.84 -33.36 -6.44
N GLU A 228 9.87 -34.17 -6.26
CA GLU A 228 9.74 -35.65 -6.22
C GLU A 228 8.73 -36.18 -5.18
N ASN A 229 8.39 -35.44 -4.15
CA ASN A 229 7.37 -35.90 -3.20
C ASN A 229 5.97 -35.78 -3.77
N ALA A 230 5.71 -34.83 -4.65
CA ALA A 230 4.48 -34.75 -5.42
C ALA A 230 4.38 -35.99 -6.34
N ASP A 231 5.45 -36.35 -7.06
CA ASP A 231 5.51 -37.51 -7.96
C ASP A 231 5.25 -38.85 -7.22
N ARG A 232 5.52 -38.89 -5.92
CA ARG A 232 5.30 -40.09 -5.08
C ARG A 232 3.89 -40.23 -4.55
N LEU A 233 3.04 -39.22 -4.74
CA LEU A 233 1.62 -39.32 -4.43
C LEU A 233 0.99 -40.32 -5.43
N GLY A 234 0.42 -41.37 -4.88
CA GLY A 234 -0.19 -42.45 -5.69
C GLY A 234 -1.63 -42.64 -5.27
N LEU A 235 -2.07 -43.90 -5.36
CA LEU A 235 -3.37 -44.29 -4.86
C LEU A 235 -3.25 -44.79 -3.41
N ASP A 236 -4.28 -44.59 -2.62
CA ASP A 236 -4.41 -45.16 -1.28
C ASP A 236 -4.79 -46.67 -1.38
N ALA A 237 -4.99 -47.34 -0.26
CA ALA A 237 -5.34 -48.72 -0.21
C ALA A 237 -6.70 -49.06 -0.83
N ASP A 238 -7.57 -48.08 -0.96
CA ASP A 238 -8.91 -48.16 -1.54
C ASP A 238 -8.93 -47.78 -3.02
N GLY A 239 -7.78 -47.39 -3.59
CA GLY A 239 -7.61 -47.00 -4.98
C GLY A 239 -7.97 -45.55 -5.28
N ASN A 240 -8.11 -44.69 -4.27
CA ASN A 240 -8.34 -43.26 -4.45
C ASN A 240 -7.02 -42.49 -4.60
N PRO A 241 -6.96 -41.43 -5.42
CA PRO A 241 -5.79 -40.57 -5.50
C PRO A 241 -5.44 -39.98 -4.14
N GLN A 242 -4.17 -40.05 -3.75
CA GLN A 242 -3.65 -39.33 -2.59
C GLN A 242 -3.42 -37.89 -2.96
N THR A 243 -3.72 -36.98 -2.03
CA THR A 243 -3.48 -35.55 -2.18
C THR A 243 -2.46 -35.06 -1.17
N GLY A 244 -1.68 -34.07 -1.56
CA GLY A 244 -0.75 -33.37 -0.72
C GLY A 244 -0.95 -31.87 -0.88
N THR A 245 -0.81 -31.11 0.19
CA THR A 245 -1.01 -29.67 0.15
C THR A 245 0.20 -28.96 0.74
N ASP A 246 0.71 -27.97 0.03
CA ASP A 246 1.61 -26.96 0.52
C ASP A 246 0.86 -25.63 0.67
N GLU A 247 1.10 -24.96 1.77
CA GLU A 247 0.54 -23.65 2.07
C GLU A 247 1.66 -22.66 2.38
N PHE A 248 1.51 -21.45 1.89
CA PHE A 248 2.43 -20.35 2.15
C PHE A 248 1.65 -19.05 2.36
N THR A 249 2.29 -18.08 2.98
CA THR A 249 1.77 -16.71 3.07
C THR A 249 2.81 -15.76 2.55
N ILE A 250 2.46 -15.02 1.50
CA ILE A 250 3.32 -14.00 0.89
C ILE A 250 3.01 -12.66 1.54
N TYR A 251 4.05 -11.95 1.93
CA TYR A 251 3.99 -10.63 2.57
C TYR A 251 4.62 -9.58 1.69
N VAL A 252 4.07 -8.37 1.73
CA VAL A 252 4.76 -7.14 1.38
C VAL A 252 4.80 -6.24 2.60
N ARG A 253 5.93 -5.61 2.85
CA ARG A 253 6.18 -4.72 3.98
C ARG A 253 6.88 -3.46 3.51
N ASP A 254 6.49 -2.30 4.05
CA ASP A 254 7.21 -1.04 3.90
C ASP A 254 8.42 -0.93 4.86
N GLU A 255 9.13 0.18 4.82
CA GLU A 255 10.28 0.46 5.69
C GLU A 255 9.88 0.78 7.13
N HIS A 256 8.65 1.19 7.39
CA HIS A 256 8.11 1.53 8.71
C HIS A 256 7.47 0.33 9.42
N GLY A 257 7.26 -0.75 8.68
CA GLY A 257 6.80 -2.04 9.22
C GLY A 257 5.32 -2.32 9.07
N ALA A 258 4.55 -1.48 8.37
CA ALA A 258 3.22 -1.85 7.93
C ALA A 258 3.31 -2.90 6.81
N TRP A 259 2.37 -3.81 6.77
CA TRP A 259 2.40 -4.95 5.84
C TRP A 259 1.02 -5.35 5.37
N THR A 260 1.00 -6.03 4.24
CA THR A 260 -0.14 -6.79 3.75
C THR A 260 0.31 -8.19 3.36
N ALA A 261 -0.55 -9.17 3.54
CA ALA A 261 -0.24 -10.55 3.25
C ALA A 261 -1.37 -11.26 2.49
N LYS A 262 -0.98 -12.21 1.64
CA LYS A 262 -1.91 -13.05 0.88
C LYS A 262 -1.47 -14.52 1.00
N PRO A 263 -2.42 -15.42 1.34
CA PRO A 263 -2.17 -16.84 1.31
C PRO A 263 -2.11 -17.39 -0.11
N ILE A 264 -1.32 -18.43 -0.30
CA ILE A 264 -1.28 -19.27 -1.50
C ILE A 264 -1.26 -20.72 -1.07
N SER A 265 -2.06 -21.55 -1.69
CA SER A 265 -2.09 -22.99 -1.45
C SER A 265 -1.99 -23.78 -2.75
N VAL A 266 -1.30 -24.91 -2.70
CA VAL A 266 -1.12 -25.82 -3.81
C VAL A 266 -1.47 -27.24 -3.36
N THR A 267 -2.43 -27.86 -4.01
CA THR A 267 -2.90 -29.23 -3.70
C THR A 267 -2.75 -30.14 -4.90
#